data_1df11658ae9feb0c81286e8f5217b7ee
#
_entry.id   1df11658ae9feb0c81286e8f5217b7ee
#
_cell.length_a   1.000
_cell.length_b   1.000
_cell.length_c   1.000
_cell.angle_alpha   90.00
_cell.angle_beta   90.00
_cell.angle_gamma   90.00
#
_symmetry.space_group_name_H-M   'P 1'
#
loop_
_entity.id
_entity.type
_entity.pdbx_description
1 polymer ?
#
loop_
_entity_poly.entity_id
_entity_poly.type
_entity_poly.pdbx_seq_one_letter_code
_entity_poly.pdbx_strand_id
1 'polypeptide(L)'
;MIFNTLSAAEMAALPKELQLDLLTEFHLLPEDLDHLDAERFGKVQRSGHTLYRYRAKEYRIYFEKHPQGVLVHRVLHKNTIRDFLFRSNLPMDADSEDAHLGETKEFWKLIDEGQKNR
;
A
#
# COMPACT_ATOMS: atom_id res chain seq x y z
N MET A 1 0.61 -0.62 14.00
CA MET A 1 -0.08 -0.23 12.75
C MET A 1 -1.37 0.51 13.07
N ILE A 2 -1.64 1.53 12.30
CA ILE A 2 -2.87 2.33 12.42
C ILE A 2 -3.68 2.10 11.15
N PHE A 3 -4.99 1.87 11.27
CA PHE A 3 -5.87 1.61 10.14
C PHE A 3 -6.97 2.66 10.06
N ASN A 4 -7.39 2.99 8.84
CA ASN A 4 -8.65 3.66 8.61
C ASN A 4 -9.76 2.60 8.47
N THR A 5 -11.00 3.03 8.31
CA THR A 5 -12.14 2.11 8.21
C THR A 5 -12.00 1.13 7.01
N LEU A 6 -11.57 1.62 5.86
CA LEU A 6 -11.41 0.79 4.68
C LEU A 6 -10.27 -0.20 4.81
N SER A 7 -9.10 0.24 5.24
CA SER A 7 -7.95 -0.64 5.36
C SER A 7 -8.13 -1.69 6.46
N ALA A 8 -8.83 -1.34 7.54
CA ALA A 8 -9.17 -2.31 8.58
C ALA A 8 -10.06 -3.43 8.03
N ALA A 9 -11.08 -3.07 7.24
CA ALA A 9 -11.97 -4.05 6.62
C ALA A 9 -11.22 -4.90 5.58
N GLU A 10 -10.35 -4.30 4.80
CA GLU A 10 -9.54 -5.02 3.81
C GLU A 10 -8.57 -5.99 4.48
N MET A 11 -7.94 -5.58 5.57
CA MET A 11 -7.06 -6.46 6.35
C MET A 11 -7.84 -7.63 6.93
N ALA A 12 -9.03 -7.38 7.47
CA ALA A 12 -9.89 -8.41 8.06
C ALA A 12 -10.37 -9.44 7.02
N ALA A 13 -10.43 -9.05 5.75
CA ALA A 13 -10.84 -9.94 4.66
C ALA A 13 -9.71 -10.85 4.16
N LEU A 14 -8.47 -10.64 4.59
CA LEU A 14 -7.34 -11.48 4.18
C LEU A 14 -7.44 -12.88 4.80
N PRO A 15 -6.82 -13.90 4.16
CA PRO A 15 -6.67 -15.21 4.79
C PRO A 15 -6.02 -15.09 6.16
N LYS A 16 -6.49 -15.87 7.14
CA LYS A 16 -6.00 -15.77 8.52
C LYS A 16 -4.50 -15.95 8.67
N GLU A 17 -3.92 -16.88 7.91
CA GLU A 17 -2.48 -17.11 7.92
C GLU A 17 -1.70 -15.87 7.52
N LEU A 18 -2.19 -15.19 6.48
CA LEU A 18 -1.56 -13.96 6.00
C LEU A 18 -1.72 -12.83 7.01
N GLN A 19 -2.89 -12.73 7.66
CA GLN A 19 -3.08 -11.75 8.74
C GLN A 19 -2.07 -11.94 9.86
N LEU A 20 -1.86 -13.18 10.30
CA LEU A 20 -0.91 -13.50 11.35
C LEU A 20 0.53 -13.19 10.93
N ASP A 21 0.90 -13.54 9.70
CA ASP A 21 2.22 -13.24 9.17
C ASP A 21 2.47 -11.72 9.16
N LEU A 22 1.48 -10.95 8.74
CA LEU A 22 1.60 -9.49 8.71
C LEU A 22 1.72 -8.90 10.11
N LEU A 23 0.94 -9.40 11.06
CA LEU A 23 1.02 -8.93 12.44
C LEU A 23 2.38 -9.26 13.06
N THR A 24 3.00 -10.34 12.64
CA THR A 24 4.31 -10.77 13.14
C THR A 24 5.46 -10.02 12.44
N GLU A 25 5.38 -9.85 11.12
CA GLU A 25 6.46 -9.29 10.30
C GLU A 25 6.41 -7.76 10.17
N PHE A 26 5.23 -7.17 10.25
CA PHE A 26 5.02 -5.75 9.98
C PHE A 26 5.14 -4.92 11.25
N HIS A 27 6.30 -5.00 11.91
CA HIS A 27 6.62 -4.21 13.09
C HIS A 27 7.53 -3.03 12.70
N LEU A 28 6.95 -2.05 12.02
CA LEU A 28 7.70 -0.90 11.58
C LEU A 28 7.45 0.30 12.48
N LEU A 29 8.54 0.94 12.89
CA LEU A 29 8.51 2.25 13.50
C LEU A 29 8.70 3.30 12.40
N PRO A 30 8.27 4.55 12.61
CA PRO A 30 8.42 5.59 11.59
C PRO A 30 9.87 5.76 11.09
N GLU A 31 10.85 5.62 11.97
CA GLU A 31 12.27 5.72 11.61
C GLU A 31 12.76 4.56 10.75
N ASP A 32 12.11 3.40 10.80
CA ASP A 32 12.49 2.25 9.98
C ASP A 32 12.19 2.49 8.50
N LEU A 33 11.29 3.42 8.17
CA LEU A 33 10.90 3.70 6.80
C LEU A 33 12.04 4.28 5.94
N ASP A 34 13.08 4.79 6.58
CA ASP A 34 14.24 5.32 5.87
C ASP A 34 15.24 4.22 5.48
N HIS A 35 15.06 3.01 5.99
CA HIS A 35 15.99 1.88 5.84
C HIS A 35 15.31 0.59 5.38
N LEU A 36 14.26 0.70 4.55
CA LEU A 36 13.50 -0.45 4.10
C LEU A 36 14.20 -1.24 3.00
N ASP A 37 13.99 -2.56 3.02
CA ASP A 37 14.46 -3.47 1.98
C ASP A 37 13.71 -3.20 0.67
N ALA A 38 14.46 -2.86 -0.38
CA ALA A 38 13.90 -2.51 -1.68
C ALA A 38 13.15 -3.67 -2.38
N GLU A 39 13.43 -4.92 -2.01
CA GLU A 39 12.73 -6.06 -2.60
C GLU A 39 11.29 -6.16 -2.13
N ARG A 40 11.07 -5.92 -0.83
CA ARG A 40 9.75 -6.02 -0.22
C ARG A 40 8.99 -4.71 -0.24
N PHE A 41 9.72 -3.60 -0.19
CA PHE A 41 9.13 -2.28 -0.04
C PHE A 41 9.43 -1.43 -1.28
N GLY A 42 8.39 -0.75 -1.73
CA GLY A 42 8.50 0.22 -2.81
C GLY A 42 7.93 1.55 -2.38
N LYS A 43 8.06 2.54 -3.24
CA LYS A 43 7.53 3.88 -3.00
C LYS A 43 6.67 4.32 -4.17
N VAL A 44 5.52 4.90 -3.86
CA VAL A 44 4.65 5.54 -4.83
C VAL A 44 4.65 7.02 -4.50
N GLN A 45 5.12 7.86 -5.41
CA GLN A 45 5.32 9.27 -5.14
C GLN A 45 4.49 10.18 -6.03
N ARG A 46 4.04 11.30 -5.45
CA ARG A 46 3.34 12.36 -6.15
C ARG A 46 3.61 13.67 -5.44
N SER A 47 4.20 14.65 -6.15
CA SER A 47 4.37 16.04 -5.69
C SER A 47 4.54 16.22 -4.17
N GLY A 48 5.65 15.74 -3.64
CA GLY A 48 5.96 15.87 -2.22
C GLY A 48 5.25 14.89 -1.29
N HIS A 49 4.42 14.00 -1.81
CA HIS A 49 3.74 12.96 -1.03
C HIS A 49 4.37 11.61 -1.35
N THR A 50 4.85 10.90 -0.33
CA THR A 50 5.43 9.56 -0.48
C THR A 50 4.59 8.53 0.23
N LEU A 51 4.16 7.54 -0.54
CA LEU A 51 3.49 6.35 -0.03
C LEU A 51 4.45 5.18 -0.12
N TYR A 52 4.45 4.33 0.89
CA TYR A 52 5.23 3.10 0.86
C TYR A 52 4.35 1.94 0.48
N ARG A 53 4.91 0.96 -0.21
CA ARG A 53 4.21 -0.26 -0.62
C ARG A 53 4.95 -1.47 -0.06
N TYR A 54 4.21 -2.38 0.57
CA TYR A 54 4.70 -3.68 1.01
C TYR A 54 4.01 -4.78 0.23
N ARG A 55 4.80 -5.70 -0.33
CA ARG A 55 4.26 -6.88 -1.03
C ARG A 55 4.09 -8.02 -0.05
N ALA A 56 2.84 -8.39 0.18
CA ALA A 56 2.47 -9.52 1.02
C ALA A 56 1.81 -10.58 0.16
N LYS A 57 2.61 -11.46 -0.46
CA LYS A 57 2.14 -12.47 -1.42
C LYS A 57 1.37 -11.81 -2.58
N GLU A 58 0.06 -12.06 -2.67
CA GLU A 58 -0.77 -11.52 -3.75
C GLU A 58 -1.36 -10.15 -3.42
N TYR A 59 -1.01 -9.60 -2.26
CA TYR A 59 -1.56 -8.34 -1.79
C TYR A 59 -0.52 -7.25 -1.76
N ARG A 60 -1.00 -6.00 -1.81
CA ARG A 60 -0.17 -4.80 -1.73
C ARG A 60 -0.71 -3.94 -0.59
N ILE A 61 0.15 -3.59 0.35
CA ILE A 61 -0.20 -2.75 1.47
C ILE A 61 0.42 -1.38 1.24
N TYR A 62 -0.43 -0.35 1.19
CA TYR A 62 0.00 1.04 0.99
C TYR A 62 -0.10 1.78 2.31
N PHE A 63 1.01 2.37 2.74
CA PHE A 63 1.10 3.00 4.05
C PHE A 63 2.01 4.21 4.01
N GLU A 64 1.96 5.03 5.07
CA GLU A 64 2.86 6.18 5.21
C GLU A 64 3.30 6.37 6.66
N LYS A 65 4.29 7.24 6.86
CA LYS A 65 4.76 7.65 8.17
C LYS A 65 3.64 8.30 8.98
N HIS A 66 3.61 7.99 10.26
CA HIS A 66 2.70 8.60 11.21
C HIS A 66 3.44 8.82 12.52
N PRO A 67 3.18 9.91 13.26
CA PRO A 67 3.86 10.16 14.55
C PRO A 67 3.78 8.99 15.54
N GLN A 68 2.70 8.21 15.46
CA GLN A 68 2.47 7.08 16.36
C GLN A 68 2.76 5.72 15.72
N GLY A 69 3.41 5.68 14.54
CA GLY A 69 3.72 4.42 13.88
C GLY A 69 3.61 4.48 12.36
N VAL A 70 2.82 3.58 11.84
CA VAL A 70 2.61 3.43 10.39
C VAL A 70 1.11 3.45 10.11
N LEU A 71 0.67 4.37 9.26
CA LEU A 71 -0.73 4.49 8.86
C LEU A 71 -0.97 3.72 7.56
N VAL A 72 -1.77 2.66 7.65
CA VAL A 72 -2.13 1.84 6.50
C VAL A 72 -3.34 2.45 5.79
N HIS A 73 -3.15 2.87 4.56
CA HIS A 73 -4.22 3.50 3.75
C HIS A 73 -5.11 2.48 3.06
N ARG A 74 -4.52 1.52 2.37
CA ARG A 74 -5.26 0.50 1.64
C ARG A 74 -4.49 -0.83 1.64
N VAL A 75 -5.26 -1.92 1.59
CA VAL A 75 -4.74 -3.28 1.37
C VAL A 75 -5.45 -3.82 0.14
N LEU A 76 -4.73 -3.91 -0.99
CA LEU A 76 -5.30 -4.24 -2.28
C LEU A 76 -4.70 -5.53 -2.85
N HIS A 77 -5.52 -6.31 -3.54
CA HIS A 77 -5.03 -7.50 -4.25
C HIS A 77 -4.28 -7.08 -5.51
N LYS A 78 -3.23 -7.83 -5.87
CA LYS A 78 -2.43 -7.55 -7.07
C LYS A 78 -3.27 -7.45 -8.35
N ASN A 79 -4.35 -8.24 -8.46
CA ASN A 79 -5.23 -8.20 -9.63
C ASN A 79 -5.99 -6.89 -9.71
N THR A 80 -6.35 -6.29 -8.59
CA THR A 80 -6.95 -4.96 -8.58
C THR A 80 -5.99 -3.93 -9.16
N ILE A 81 -4.73 -4.00 -8.79
CA ILE A 81 -3.69 -3.10 -9.30
C ILE A 81 -3.47 -3.31 -10.80
N ARG A 82 -3.39 -4.57 -11.24
CA ARG A 82 -3.22 -4.90 -12.67
C ARG A 82 -4.38 -4.40 -13.52
N ASP A 83 -5.61 -4.64 -13.05
CA ASP A 83 -6.81 -4.17 -13.72
C ASP A 83 -6.84 -2.65 -13.83
N PHE A 84 -6.41 -1.98 -12.78
CA PHE A 84 -6.29 -0.54 -12.73
C PHE A 84 -5.30 -0.03 -13.79
N LEU A 85 -4.12 -0.61 -13.85
CA LEU A 85 -3.10 -0.25 -14.84
C LEU A 85 -3.59 -0.51 -16.26
N PHE A 86 -4.26 -1.63 -16.47
CA PHE A 86 -4.84 -1.99 -17.78
C PHE A 86 -5.85 -0.95 -18.24
N ARG A 87 -6.77 -0.54 -17.36
CA ARG A 87 -7.77 0.48 -17.71
C ARG A 87 -7.16 1.85 -17.95
N SER A 88 -6.02 2.13 -17.35
CA SER A 88 -5.31 3.39 -17.52
C SER A 88 -4.32 3.36 -18.70
N ASN A 89 -4.30 2.28 -19.47
CA ASN A 89 -3.36 2.06 -20.58
C ASN A 89 -1.89 2.16 -20.15
N LEU A 90 -1.58 1.71 -18.95
CA LEU A 90 -0.22 1.71 -18.43
C LEU A 90 0.37 0.29 -18.46
N PRO A 91 1.71 0.18 -18.61
CA PRO A 91 2.35 -1.13 -18.55
C PRO A 91 2.11 -1.84 -17.23
N MET A 92 1.91 -3.16 -17.30
CA MET A 92 1.68 -3.99 -16.11
C MET A 92 2.97 -4.69 -15.64
N ASP A 93 4.11 -4.10 -15.95
CA ASP A 93 5.42 -4.59 -15.55
C ASP A 93 5.61 -4.34 -14.05
N ALA A 94 5.94 -5.40 -13.31
CA ALA A 94 6.11 -5.31 -11.86
C ALA A 94 7.23 -4.34 -11.44
N ASP A 95 8.28 -4.20 -12.25
CA ASP A 95 9.41 -3.32 -11.93
C ASP A 95 9.07 -1.84 -12.01
N SER A 96 8.07 -1.48 -12.81
CA SER A 96 7.65 -0.08 -13.00
C SER A 96 6.26 0.22 -12.43
N GLU A 97 5.63 -0.76 -11.78
CA GLU A 97 4.28 -0.64 -11.24
C GLU A 97 4.10 0.60 -10.36
N ASP A 98 4.99 0.77 -9.38
CA ASP A 98 4.89 1.88 -8.43
C ASP A 98 5.01 3.24 -9.12
N ALA A 99 5.91 3.37 -10.08
CA ALA A 99 6.09 4.62 -10.81
C ALA A 99 4.84 4.97 -11.62
N HIS A 100 4.24 3.98 -12.29
CA HIS A 100 3.02 4.19 -13.07
C HIS A 100 1.82 4.52 -12.20
N LEU A 101 1.68 3.85 -11.05
CA LEU A 101 0.61 4.15 -10.11
C LEU A 101 0.69 5.59 -9.62
N GLY A 102 1.90 6.07 -9.33
CA GLY A 102 2.12 7.44 -8.87
C GLY A 102 1.69 8.51 -9.86
N GLU A 103 1.60 8.16 -11.16
CA GLU A 103 1.17 9.08 -12.21
C GLU A 103 -0.34 9.16 -12.38
N THR A 104 -1.11 8.23 -11.80
CA THR A 104 -2.55 8.16 -12.00
C THR A 104 -3.32 8.85 -10.89
N LYS A 105 -4.27 9.72 -11.27
CA LYS A 105 -5.15 10.40 -10.31
C LYS A 105 -6.08 9.40 -9.62
N GLU A 106 -6.52 8.40 -10.33
CA GLU A 106 -7.46 7.38 -9.84
C GLU A 106 -6.84 6.56 -8.71
N PHE A 107 -5.57 6.24 -8.80
CA PHE A 107 -4.87 5.54 -7.71
C PHE A 107 -4.88 6.39 -6.43
N TRP A 108 -4.55 7.67 -6.56
CA TRP A 108 -4.53 8.57 -5.40
C TRP A 108 -5.93 8.78 -4.83
N LYS A 109 -6.98 8.68 -5.65
CA LYS A 109 -8.36 8.69 -5.16
C LYS A 109 -8.65 7.49 -4.27
N LEU A 110 -8.14 6.30 -4.65
CA LEU A 110 -8.29 5.10 -3.81
C LEU A 110 -7.63 5.29 -2.44
N ILE A 111 -6.48 5.94 -2.42
CA ILE A 111 -5.77 6.24 -1.19
C ILE A 111 -6.56 7.26 -0.36
N ASP A 112 -7.04 8.33 -1.00
CA ASP A 112 -7.79 9.40 -0.31
C ASP A 112 -9.12 8.91 0.25
N GLU A 113 -9.78 7.95 -0.40
CA GLU A 113 -11.00 7.34 0.11
C GLU A 113 -10.81 6.73 1.49
N GLY A 114 -9.66 6.08 1.70
CA GLY A 114 -9.32 5.54 3.01
C GLY A 114 -9.24 6.62 4.08
N GLN A 115 -8.67 7.77 3.76
CA GLN A 115 -8.55 8.89 4.71
C GLN A 115 -9.90 9.48 5.09
N LYS A 116 -10.82 9.56 4.16
CA LYS A 116 -12.16 10.13 4.41
C LYS A 116 -13.01 9.30 5.36
N ASN A 117 -12.67 8.02 5.52
CA ASN A 117 -13.46 7.08 6.31
C ASN A 117 -12.80 6.72 7.65
N ARG A 118 -12.02 7.62 8.20
CA ARG A 118 -11.40 7.45 9.52
C ARG A 118 -12.43 7.53 10.64
#